data_bc76cc48be8ad7d6469026056bd39a34
#
_entry.id   bc76cc48be8ad7d6469026056bd39a34
#
_cell.length_a   1.000
_cell.length_b   1.000
_cell.length_c   1.000
_cell.angle_alpha   90.00
_cell.angle_beta   90.00
_cell.angle_gamma   90.00
#
_symmetry.space_group_name_H-M   'P 1'
#
loop_
_entity.id
_entity.type
_entity.pdbx_description
1 polymer ?
#
loop_
_entity_poly.entity_id
_entity_poly.type
_entity_poly.pdbx_seq_one_letter_code
_entity_poly.pdbx_strand_id
1 'polypeptide(L)'
;VAPTDDHDAVVAAIEELRMSQGTAIGEAVAASVAAVAEAATDVTLADGETAAPTSVVLLSDGSNTQGRSIEDSVEIATAAAVPVSTIAHGTADADVTVQGQRIQVPVDTAALESLATATGGQAYTAESGSELEEVYADIGEQVGTTTERKDVSSAFAGMALLVTLGAAGGSLAWSPRLP
;
A
#
# COMPACT_ATOMS: atom_id res chain seq x y z
N VAL A 1 -11.96 -8.03 -5.54
CA VAL A 1 -11.78 -8.72 -4.24
C VAL A 1 -11.86 -7.67 -3.16
N ALA A 2 -12.59 -7.93 -2.08
CA ALA A 2 -12.55 -7.08 -0.90
C ALA A 2 -11.12 -7.07 -0.32
N PRO A 3 -10.71 -6.00 0.37
CA PRO A 3 -9.41 -5.96 1.03
C PRO A 3 -9.22 -7.18 1.95
N THR A 4 -8.07 -7.86 1.81
CA THR A 4 -7.78 -9.11 2.53
C THR A 4 -6.26 -9.31 2.65
N ASP A 5 -5.82 -10.01 3.68
CA ASP A 5 -4.47 -10.53 3.88
C ASP A 5 -4.28 -11.95 3.33
N ASP A 6 -5.33 -12.55 2.78
CA ASP A 6 -5.29 -13.84 2.10
C ASP A 6 -4.68 -13.69 0.70
N HIS A 7 -3.38 -13.92 0.59
CA HIS A 7 -2.63 -13.83 -0.66
C HIS A 7 -3.13 -14.82 -1.73
N ASP A 8 -3.58 -16.02 -1.34
CA ASP A 8 -4.06 -17.01 -2.29
C ASP A 8 -5.37 -16.56 -2.93
N ALA A 9 -6.24 -15.90 -2.17
CA ALA A 9 -7.47 -15.31 -2.69
C ALA A 9 -7.18 -14.17 -3.67
N VAL A 10 -6.15 -13.36 -3.41
CA VAL A 10 -5.72 -12.28 -4.33
C VAL A 10 -5.15 -12.87 -5.61
N VAL A 11 -4.27 -13.87 -5.52
CA VAL A 11 -3.70 -14.56 -6.70
C VAL A 11 -4.80 -15.16 -7.57
N ALA A 12 -5.75 -15.89 -6.97
CA ALA A 12 -6.87 -16.47 -7.69
C ALA A 12 -7.72 -15.40 -8.41
N ALA A 13 -7.95 -14.26 -7.77
CA ALA A 13 -8.69 -13.16 -8.39
C ALA A 13 -7.92 -12.53 -9.56
N ILE A 14 -6.60 -12.43 -9.48
CA ILE A 14 -5.76 -11.93 -10.58
C ILE A 14 -5.82 -12.91 -11.77
N GLU A 15 -5.77 -14.23 -11.53
CA GLU A 15 -5.86 -15.25 -12.57
C GLU A 15 -7.24 -15.26 -13.28
N GLU A 16 -8.29 -14.84 -12.60
CA GLU A 16 -9.64 -14.72 -13.17
C GLU A 16 -9.86 -13.44 -13.99
N LEU A 17 -8.91 -12.47 -13.97
CA LEU A 17 -9.03 -11.23 -14.73
C LEU A 17 -9.19 -11.51 -16.23
N ARG A 18 -10.14 -10.84 -16.84
CA ARG A 18 -10.41 -10.93 -18.28
C ARG A 18 -10.10 -9.59 -18.93
N MET A 19 -9.41 -9.66 -20.06
CA MET A 19 -9.20 -8.47 -20.88
C MET A 19 -10.54 -7.98 -21.43
N SER A 20 -10.76 -6.66 -21.31
CA SER A 20 -11.85 -5.94 -21.92
C SER A 20 -11.32 -4.95 -22.95
N GLN A 21 -12.21 -4.33 -23.72
CA GLN A 21 -11.80 -3.28 -24.66
C GLN A 21 -11.64 -1.97 -23.91
N GLY A 22 -10.53 -1.27 -24.16
CA GLY A 22 -10.23 0.03 -23.60
C GLY A 22 -9.69 0.00 -22.17
N THR A 23 -9.26 1.16 -21.70
CA THR A 23 -8.67 1.39 -20.38
C THR A 23 -9.54 2.35 -19.60
N ALA A 24 -9.94 1.98 -18.39
CA ALA A 24 -10.86 2.74 -17.52
C ALA A 24 -10.16 3.16 -16.23
N ILE A 25 -9.14 4.03 -16.33
CA ILE A 25 -8.33 4.50 -15.22
C ILE A 25 -9.21 5.15 -14.14
N GLY A 26 -10.13 6.02 -14.56
CA GLY A 26 -11.00 6.72 -13.62
C GLY A 26 -11.91 5.81 -12.81
N GLU A 27 -12.43 4.74 -13.41
CA GLU A 27 -13.22 3.74 -12.69
C GLU A 27 -12.35 2.92 -11.73
N ALA A 28 -11.12 2.58 -12.13
CA ALA A 28 -10.18 1.85 -11.27
C ALA A 28 -9.84 2.65 -10.01
N VAL A 29 -9.54 3.95 -10.14
CA VAL A 29 -9.27 4.83 -9.00
C VAL A 29 -10.51 4.95 -8.10
N ALA A 30 -11.69 5.18 -8.66
CA ALA A 30 -12.92 5.30 -7.89
C ALA A 30 -13.24 4.01 -7.11
N ALA A 31 -13.08 2.85 -7.74
CA ALA A 31 -13.28 1.55 -7.09
C ALA A 31 -12.25 1.30 -5.98
N SER A 32 -10.99 1.68 -6.20
CA SER A 32 -9.93 1.54 -5.19
C SER A 32 -10.16 2.44 -3.99
N VAL A 33 -10.57 3.70 -4.20
CA VAL A 33 -10.90 4.62 -3.10
C VAL A 33 -12.11 4.11 -2.30
N ALA A 34 -13.12 3.55 -2.97
CA ALA A 34 -14.26 2.94 -2.29
C ALA A 34 -13.85 1.72 -1.46
N ALA A 35 -12.95 0.87 -1.96
CA ALA A 35 -12.42 -0.26 -1.21
C ALA A 35 -11.61 0.17 0.02
N VAL A 36 -10.81 1.23 -0.10
CA VAL A 36 -10.09 1.83 1.04
C VAL A 36 -11.07 2.33 2.10
N ALA A 37 -12.15 3.01 1.70
CA ALA A 37 -13.16 3.50 2.63
C ALA A 37 -13.91 2.35 3.33
N GLU A 38 -14.20 1.26 2.62
CA GLU A 38 -14.80 0.05 3.20
C GLU A 38 -13.87 -0.59 4.22
N ALA A 39 -12.59 -0.80 3.87
CA ALA A 39 -11.59 -1.37 4.78
C ALA A 39 -11.40 -0.51 6.04
N ALA A 40 -11.44 0.81 5.92
CA ALA A 40 -11.31 1.72 7.05
C ALA A 40 -12.47 1.60 8.07
N THR A 41 -13.66 1.16 7.64
CA THR A 41 -14.80 0.95 8.55
C THR A 41 -14.68 -0.31 9.37
N ASP A 42 -13.94 -1.32 8.89
CA ASP A 42 -13.77 -2.60 9.57
C ASP A 42 -12.63 -2.60 10.60
N VAL A 43 -11.78 -1.56 10.59
CA VAL A 43 -10.68 -1.43 11.54
C VAL A 43 -11.16 -0.72 12.80
N THR A 44 -11.28 -1.47 13.90
CA THR A 44 -11.50 -0.89 15.22
C THR A 44 -10.15 -0.50 15.81
N LEU A 45 -9.85 0.80 15.83
CA LEU A 45 -8.64 1.31 16.45
C LEU A 45 -8.77 1.28 17.98
N ALA A 46 -7.70 0.86 18.68
CA ALA A 46 -7.62 1.03 20.11
C ALA A 46 -7.41 2.51 20.48
N ASP A 47 -7.78 2.89 21.71
CA ASP A 47 -7.63 4.27 22.18
C ASP A 47 -6.18 4.76 22.02
N GLY A 48 -5.98 5.75 21.16
CA GLY A 48 -4.68 6.37 20.88
C GLY A 48 -3.92 5.79 19.68
N GLU A 49 -4.47 4.82 18.96
CA GLU A 49 -3.93 4.37 17.69
C GLU A 49 -4.39 5.27 16.53
N THR A 50 -3.45 5.59 15.66
CA THR A 50 -3.74 6.29 14.39
C THR A 50 -4.03 5.23 13.31
N ALA A 51 -5.00 5.50 12.45
CA ALA A 51 -5.25 4.64 11.30
C ALA A 51 -3.96 4.46 10.47
N ALA A 52 -3.74 3.25 9.99
CA ALA A 52 -2.61 2.98 9.12
C ALA A 52 -2.66 3.89 7.88
N PRO A 53 -1.52 4.43 7.43
CA PRO A 53 -1.48 5.20 6.20
C PRO A 53 -1.96 4.32 5.04
N THR A 54 -2.91 4.83 4.30
CA THR A 54 -3.51 4.13 3.15
C THR A 54 -3.17 4.88 1.88
N SER A 55 -2.82 4.16 0.83
CA SER A 55 -2.57 4.72 -0.50
C SER A 55 -3.06 3.76 -1.58
N VAL A 56 -3.34 4.30 -2.76
CA VAL A 56 -3.65 3.53 -3.96
C VAL A 56 -2.44 3.55 -4.88
N VAL A 57 -2.08 2.41 -5.44
CA VAL A 57 -1.07 2.30 -6.49
C VAL A 57 -1.77 1.89 -7.78
N LEU A 58 -1.70 2.76 -8.78
CA LEU A 58 -2.29 2.56 -10.10
C LEU A 58 -1.21 2.23 -11.12
N LEU A 59 -1.26 1.05 -11.70
CA LEU A 59 -0.42 0.67 -12.84
C LEU A 59 -1.24 0.79 -14.13
N SER A 60 -0.71 1.50 -15.13
CA SER A 60 -1.34 1.61 -16.46
C SER A 60 -0.31 1.59 -17.57
N ASP A 61 -0.65 0.89 -18.65
CA ASP A 61 0.12 0.80 -19.90
C ASP A 61 -0.52 1.60 -21.06
N GLY A 62 -1.58 2.34 -20.80
CA GLY A 62 -2.32 3.11 -21.80
C GLY A 62 -3.03 4.33 -21.26
N SER A 63 -3.64 5.08 -22.20
CA SER A 63 -4.43 6.25 -21.88
C SER A 63 -5.84 5.86 -21.40
N ASN A 64 -6.46 6.72 -20.58
CA ASN A 64 -7.87 6.53 -20.20
C ASN A 64 -8.78 6.69 -21.43
N THR A 65 -9.47 5.63 -21.81
CA THR A 65 -10.32 5.61 -23.03
C THR A 65 -11.80 5.38 -22.74
N GLN A 66 -12.14 4.97 -21.53
CA GLN A 66 -13.51 4.66 -21.12
C GLN A 66 -13.79 5.05 -19.68
N GLY A 67 -15.06 5.18 -19.36
CA GLY A 67 -15.53 5.48 -18.02
C GLY A 67 -15.28 6.93 -17.59
N ARG A 68 -15.00 7.11 -16.31
CA ARG A 68 -14.73 8.40 -15.69
C ARG A 68 -13.47 9.06 -16.23
N SER A 69 -13.47 10.38 -16.24
CA SER A 69 -12.27 11.15 -16.54
C SER A 69 -11.23 11.04 -15.44
N ILE A 70 -9.99 11.40 -15.75
CA ILE A 70 -8.91 11.47 -14.74
C ILE A 70 -9.20 12.61 -13.76
N GLU A 71 -9.77 13.71 -14.22
CA GLU A 71 -10.17 14.85 -13.40
C GLU A 71 -11.20 14.47 -12.34
N ASP A 72 -12.25 13.72 -12.72
CA ASP A 72 -13.24 13.19 -11.77
C ASP A 72 -12.58 12.25 -10.73
N SER A 73 -11.56 11.50 -11.14
CA SER A 73 -10.81 10.60 -10.26
C SER A 73 -9.98 11.37 -9.23
N VAL A 74 -9.38 12.48 -9.65
CA VAL A 74 -8.64 13.39 -8.77
C VAL A 74 -9.58 13.96 -7.71
N GLU A 75 -10.78 14.41 -8.10
CA GLU A 75 -11.77 14.92 -7.15
C GLU A 75 -12.17 13.87 -6.11
N ILE A 76 -12.44 12.63 -6.55
CA ILE A 76 -12.83 11.53 -5.67
C ILE A 76 -11.70 11.20 -4.69
N ALA A 77 -10.48 11.02 -5.15
CA ALA A 77 -9.34 10.65 -4.32
C ALA A 77 -8.98 11.77 -3.33
N THR A 78 -9.02 13.02 -3.78
CA THR A 78 -8.74 14.20 -2.93
C THR A 78 -9.83 14.39 -1.86
N ALA A 79 -11.11 14.21 -2.22
CA ALA A 79 -12.21 14.30 -1.26
C ALA A 79 -12.13 13.22 -0.18
N ALA A 80 -11.62 12.04 -0.52
CA ALA A 80 -11.39 10.94 0.40
C ALA A 80 -10.06 11.04 1.17
N ALA A 81 -9.19 12.01 0.84
CA ALA A 81 -7.83 12.16 1.35
C ALA A 81 -6.98 10.89 1.13
N VAL A 82 -7.16 10.19 0.01
CA VAL A 82 -6.43 8.98 -0.36
C VAL A 82 -5.40 9.33 -1.44
N PRO A 83 -4.08 9.28 -1.13
CA PRO A 83 -3.04 9.47 -2.13
C PRO A 83 -3.08 8.36 -3.19
N VAL A 84 -2.91 8.74 -4.45
CA VAL A 84 -2.82 7.79 -5.57
C VAL A 84 -1.44 7.92 -6.21
N SER A 85 -0.60 6.92 -6.01
CA SER A 85 0.66 6.80 -6.74
C SER A 85 0.43 6.11 -8.08
N THR A 86 1.10 6.55 -9.12
CA THR A 86 0.91 6.01 -10.47
C THR A 86 2.20 5.41 -11.01
N ILE A 87 2.08 4.31 -11.74
CA ILE A 87 3.18 3.67 -12.46
C ILE A 87 2.77 3.61 -13.94
N ALA A 88 3.45 4.38 -14.78
CA ALA A 88 3.33 4.30 -16.22
C ALA A 88 4.21 3.15 -16.72
N HIS A 89 3.59 2.05 -17.19
CA HIS A 89 4.32 0.90 -17.71
C HIS A 89 4.29 0.88 -19.22
N GLY A 90 5.45 0.92 -19.86
CA GLY A 90 5.60 0.88 -21.30
C GLY A 90 6.48 2.00 -21.85
N THR A 91 6.72 1.94 -23.15
CA THR A 91 7.49 2.96 -23.86
C THR A 91 6.57 3.97 -24.53
N ALA A 92 7.01 5.22 -24.62
CA ALA A 92 6.25 6.29 -25.28
C ALA A 92 5.96 6.01 -26.77
N ASP A 93 6.70 5.09 -27.38
CA ASP A 93 6.60 4.69 -28.78
C ASP A 93 5.98 3.28 -28.97
N ALA A 94 5.17 2.83 -28.01
CA ALA A 94 4.54 1.51 -28.10
C ALA A 94 3.57 1.44 -29.29
N ASP A 95 3.88 0.57 -30.26
CA ASP A 95 3.05 0.29 -31.42
C ASP A 95 2.30 -1.03 -31.24
N VAL A 96 1.00 -1.02 -31.35
CA VAL A 96 0.17 -2.23 -31.41
C VAL A 96 -0.30 -2.47 -32.84
N THR A 97 -0.09 -3.68 -33.34
CA THR A 97 -0.59 -4.05 -34.67
C THR A 97 -1.99 -4.66 -34.53
N VAL A 98 -3.01 -3.91 -34.88
CA VAL A 98 -4.40 -4.36 -34.92
C VAL A 98 -4.83 -4.52 -36.38
N GLN A 99 -5.22 -5.74 -36.78
CA GLN A 99 -5.64 -6.07 -38.14
C GLN A 99 -4.65 -5.65 -39.24
N GLY A 100 -3.34 -5.71 -38.98
CA GLY A 100 -2.28 -5.34 -39.90
C GLY A 100 -1.99 -3.84 -39.99
N GLN A 101 -2.68 -3.00 -39.23
CA GLN A 101 -2.38 -1.57 -39.07
C GLN A 101 -1.60 -1.33 -37.78
N ARG A 102 -0.52 -0.56 -37.89
CA ARG A 102 0.21 -0.06 -36.71
C ARG A 102 -0.60 1.11 -36.13
N ILE A 103 -1.00 0.93 -34.87
CA ILE A 103 -1.65 1.97 -34.08
C ILE A 103 -0.71 2.32 -32.95
N GLN A 104 -0.29 3.57 -32.85
CA GLN A 104 0.43 4.05 -31.67
C GLN A 104 -0.55 4.14 -30.52
N VAL A 105 -0.20 3.49 -29.40
CA VAL A 105 -0.95 3.57 -28.14
C VAL A 105 0.04 4.08 -27.08
N PRO A 106 0.32 5.39 -27.08
CA PRO A 106 1.24 5.97 -26.11
C PRO A 106 0.61 5.89 -24.72
N VAL A 107 1.44 5.60 -23.73
CA VAL A 107 1.08 5.79 -22.32
C VAL A 107 0.94 7.29 -22.06
N ASP A 108 -0.18 7.72 -21.52
CA ASP A 108 -0.37 9.13 -21.14
C ASP A 108 0.29 9.40 -19.78
N THR A 109 1.63 9.47 -19.80
CA THR A 109 2.43 9.72 -18.60
C THR A 109 2.10 11.06 -17.95
N ALA A 110 1.74 12.08 -18.76
CA ALA A 110 1.42 13.41 -18.25
C ALA A 110 0.10 13.40 -17.44
N ALA A 111 -0.90 12.66 -17.90
CA ALA A 111 -2.15 12.50 -17.18
C ALA A 111 -1.97 11.71 -15.86
N LEU A 112 -1.15 10.65 -15.88
CA LEU A 112 -0.81 9.86 -14.69
C LEU A 112 0.00 10.69 -13.67
N GLU A 113 0.96 11.47 -14.11
CA GLU A 113 1.74 12.39 -13.27
C GLU A 113 0.84 13.47 -12.64
N SER A 114 -0.10 14.01 -13.42
CA SER A 114 -1.08 14.98 -12.93
C SER A 114 -1.97 14.37 -11.84
N LEU A 115 -2.46 13.16 -12.04
CA LEU A 115 -3.27 12.41 -11.06
C LEU A 115 -2.49 12.20 -9.76
N ALA A 116 -1.26 11.69 -9.84
CA ALA A 116 -0.43 11.44 -8.66
C ALA A 116 -0.15 12.74 -7.89
N THR A 117 0.32 13.77 -8.58
CA THR A 117 0.65 15.05 -7.97
C THR A 117 -0.57 15.69 -7.30
N ALA A 118 -1.73 15.70 -7.96
CA ALA A 118 -2.94 16.32 -7.45
C ALA A 118 -3.51 15.61 -6.21
N THR A 119 -3.28 14.30 -6.08
CA THR A 119 -3.75 13.49 -4.94
C THR A 119 -2.69 13.34 -3.84
N GLY A 120 -1.48 13.87 -4.02
CA GLY A 120 -0.39 13.76 -3.06
C GLY A 120 0.36 12.43 -3.10
N GLY A 121 0.18 11.64 -4.17
CA GLY A 121 0.97 10.45 -4.46
C GLY A 121 2.23 10.75 -5.26
N GLN A 122 2.92 9.69 -5.71
CA GLN A 122 4.11 9.77 -6.54
C GLN A 122 3.87 9.16 -7.92
N ALA A 123 4.50 9.74 -8.94
CA ALA A 123 4.45 9.22 -10.31
C ALA A 123 5.77 8.50 -10.63
N TYR A 124 5.65 7.26 -11.11
CA TYR A 124 6.75 6.41 -11.52
C TYR A 124 6.58 6.02 -12.99
N THR A 125 7.70 5.67 -13.61
CA THR A 125 7.74 5.06 -14.94
C THR A 125 8.55 3.77 -14.87
N ALA A 126 8.11 2.73 -15.58
CA ALA A 126 8.84 1.48 -15.70
C ALA A 126 8.72 0.98 -17.15
N GLU A 127 9.84 0.84 -17.85
CA GLU A 127 9.88 0.34 -19.22
C GLU A 127 10.08 -1.18 -19.27
N SER A 128 10.51 -1.77 -18.16
CA SER A 128 10.80 -3.20 -18.02
C SER A 128 10.25 -3.79 -16.74
N GLY A 129 10.13 -5.11 -16.69
CA GLY A 129 9.69 -5.81 -15.47
C GLY A 129 10.64 -5.63 -14.29
N SER A 130 11.96 -5.51 -14.53
CA SER A 130 12.95 -5.27 -13.47
C SER A 130 12.81 -3.88 -12.86
N GLU A 131 12.56 -2.86 -13.68
CA GLU A 131 12.27 -1.51 -13.18
C GLU A 131 10.95 -1.47 -12.40
N LEU A 132 9.95 -2.22 -12.84
CA LEU A 132 8.70 -2.36 -12.12
C LEU A 132 8.89 -2.98 -10.73
N GLU A 133 9.74 -4.01 -10.60
CA GLU A 133 10.10 -4.59 -9.32
C GLU A 133 10.79 -3.58 -8.38
N GLU A 134 11.69 -2.75 -8.92
CA GLU A 134 12.35 -1.68 -8.16
C GLU A 134 11.35 -0.63 -7.66
N VAL A 135 10.40 -0.22 -8.51
CA VAL A 135 9.33 0.73 -8.13
C VAL A 135 8.45 0.15 -7.03
N TYR A 136 8.06 -1.12 -7.12
CA TYR A 136 7.27 -1.76 -6.06
C TYR A 136 8.05 -1.88 -4.74
N ALA A 137 9.36 -2.13 -4.78
CA ALA A 137 10.20 -2.15 -3.59
C ALA A 137 10.24 -0.77 -2.92
N ASP A 138 10.44 0.31 -3.69
CA ASP A 138 10.44 1.69 -3.19
C ASP A 138 9.10 2.08 -2.54
N ILE A 139 7.98 1.77 -3.20
CA ILE A 139 6.64 1.99 -2.65
C ILE A 139 6.45 1.20 -1.34
N GLY A 140 6.89 -0.05 -1.30
CA GLY A 140 6.81 -0.91 -0.12
C GLY A 140 7.59 -0.35 1.08
N GLU A 141 8.77 0.22 0.85
CA GLU A 141 9.55 0.88 1.90
C GLU A 141 8.86 2.15 2.44
N GLN A 142 8.17 2.91 1.59
CA GLN A 142 7.46 4.13 1.99
C GLN A 142 6.20 3.84 2.80
N VAL A 143 5.48 2.76 2.49
CA VAL A 143 4.25 2.37 3.19
C VAL A 143 4.53 1.52 4.43
N GLY A 144 5.67 0.82 4.47
CA GLY A 144 5.96 -0.27 5.39
C GLY A 144 6.48 0.10 6.78
N THR A 145 6.63 1.37 7.15
CA THR A 145 7.13 1.74 8.49
C THR A 145 6.03 2.17 9.46
N THR A 146 5.18 1.23 9.85
CA THR A 146 4.41 1.39 11.08
C THR A 146 5.32 1.01 12.25
N THR A 147 5.75 2.00 13.03
CA THR A 147 6.48 1.75 14.28
C THR A 147 5.53 1.17 15.30
N GLU A 148 5.46 -0.17 15.38
CA GLU A 148 4.74 -0.85 16.44
C GLU A 148 5.51 -0.62 17.77
N ARG A 149 4.93 0.17 18.66
CA ARG A 149 5.46 0.39 20.00
C ARG A 149 5.11 -0.82 20.86
N LYS A 150 5.95 -1.87 20.80
CA LYS A 150 5.78 -3.04 21.65
C LYS A 150 6.16 -2.69 23.09
N ASP A 151 5.17 -2.71 23.98
CA ASP A 151 5.41 -2.51 25.41
C ASP A 151 6.14 -3.73 25.97
N VAL A 152 7.41 -3.55 26.27
CA VAL A 152 8.27 -4.58 26.89
C VAL A 152 8.35 -4.45 28.40
N SER A 153 7.60 -3.52 29.00
CA SER A 153 7.62 -3.23 30.45
C SER A 153 7.32 -4.46 31.29
N SER A 154 6.42 -5.34 30.84
CA SER A 154 6.08 -6.58 31.52
C SER A 154 7.26 -7.55 31.60
N ALA A 155 8.08 -7.63 30.55
CA ALA A 155 9.28 -8.48 30.55
C ALA A 155 10.34 -7.96 31.50
N PHE A 156 10.56 -6.63 31.54
CA PHE A 156 11.49 -6.01 32.50
C PHE A 156 10.98 -6.10 33.93
N ALA A 157 9.67 -5.94 34.16
CA ALA A 157 9.08 -6.12 35.51
C ALA A 157 9.25 -7.56 36.01
N GLY A 158 9.06 -8.57 35.16
CA GLY A 158 9.30 -9.98 35.48
C GLY A 158 10.77 -10.25 35.82
N MET A 159 11.71 -9.70 35.06
CA MET A 159 13.13 -9.85 35.31
C MET A 159 13.56 -9.16 36.63
N ALA A 160 13.04 -7.96 36.88
CA ALA A 160 13.29 -7.24 38.14
C ALA A 160 12.78 -8.03 39.37
N LEU A 161 11.60 -8.66 39.24
CA LEU A 161 11.05 -9.53 40.30
C LEU A 161 11.96 -10.73 40.61
N LEU A 162 12.46 -11.40 39.57
CA LEU A 162 13.38 -12.54 39.74
C LEU A 162 14.68 -12.13 40.39
N VAL A 163 15.25 -10.98 40.01
CA VAL A 163 16.49 -10.45 40.64
C VAL A 163 16.26 -10.09 42.09
N THR A 164 15.15 -9.45 42.44
CA THR A 164 14.82 -9.09 43.84
C THR A 164 14.58 -10.31 44.71
N LEU A 165 13.88 -11.33 44.18
CA LEU A 165 13.70 -12.60 44.90
C LEU A 165 15.04 -13.35 45.13
N GLY A 166 15.91 -13.35 44.11
CA GLY A 166 17.25 -13.92 44.22
C GLY A 166 18.12 -13.18 45.23
N ALA A 167 18.08 -11.86 45.24
CA ALA A 167 18.80 -11.05 46.23
C ALA A 167 18.26 -11.25 47.65
N ALA A 168 16.95 -11.33 47.83
CA ALA A 168 16.33 -11.61 49.14
C ALA A 168 16.70 -13.00 49.65
N GLY A 169 16.63 -14.03 48.79
CA GLY A 169 17.06 -15.39 49.13
C GLY A 169 18.54 -15.50 49.48
N GLY A 170 19.41 -14.81 48.72
CA GLY A 170 20.83 -14.73 48.99
C GLY A 170 21.15 -14.02 50.33
N SER A 171 20.43 -12.93 50.61
CA SER A 171 20.55 -12.21 51.87
C SER A 171 20.20 -13.07 53.12
N LEU A 172 19.11 -13.84 52.99
CA LEU A 172 18.69 -14.76 54.05
C LEU A 172 19.66 -15.93 54.26
N ALA A 173 20.28 -16.41 53.20
CA ALA A 173 21.25 -17.51 53.25
C ALA A 173 22.63 -17.08 53.78
N TRP A 174 23.00 -15.81 53.52
CA TRP A 174 24.32 -15.28 53.90
C TRP A 174 24.29 -14.45 55.21
N SER A 175 23.13 -14.11 55.73
CA SER A 175 23.03 -13.37 56.99
C SER A 175 23.57 -14.25 58.11
N PRO A 176 24.72 -13.91 58.72
CA PRO A 176 25.25 -14.68 59.89
C PRO A 176 24.21 -14.55 60.98
N ARG A 177 23.82 -15.69 61.58
CA ARG A 177 23.05 -15.72 62.80
C ARG A 177 23.85 -14.99 63.83
N LEU A 178 23.45 -13.76 64.19
CA LEU A 178 23.95 -13.06 65.37
C LEU A 178 23.53 -13.86 66.59
N PRO A 179 24.42 -14.08 67.53
CA PRO A 179 24.16 -14.84 68.74
C PRO A 179 23.16 -14.15 69.68
#